data_33b78a05eeac9b920b3ec149be3ab7f1
#
_entry.id   33b78a05eeac9b920b3ec149be3ab7f1
#
_cell.length_a   1.000
_cell.length_b   1.000
_cell.length_c   1.000
_cell.angle_alpha   90.00
_cell.angle_beta   90.00
_cell.angle_gamma   90.00
#
_symmetry.space_group_name_H-M   'P 1'
#
loop_
_entity.id
_entity.type
_entity.pdbx_description
1 polymer ?
#
loop_
_entity_poly.entity_id
_entity_poly.type
_entity_poly.pdbx_seq_one_letter_code
_entity_poly.pdbx_strand_id
1 'polypeptide(L)'
;MRSKGVAMADNVISREPKYVGFWMRLFAFFIDSLILTVIIALILIAIFGRNYIQLSMQGKTLWADILFQVVLPALAAILFWRYRGATPGKMLISARIVDARTFGPPSTGKLVGRYFAYLASIIPLFLGFLWIAFDKRKQGWHDKLAGTVVINVEDED
;
A
#
# COMPACT_ATOMS: atom_id res chain seq x y z
N MET A 1 -17.15 41.90 -15.86
CA MET A 1 -17.07 41.10 -14.59
C MET A 1 -17.14 39.57 -14.80
N ARG A 2 -16.99 39.04 -16.01
CA ARG A 2 -17.19 37.60 -16.36
C ARG A 2 -15.89 36.79 -16.51
N SER A 3 -14.70 37.41 -16.45
CA SER A 3 -13.43 36.72 -16.80
C SER A 3 -12.70 36.04 -15.61
N LYS A 4 -12.93 36.51 -14.39
CA LYS A 4 -12.23 35.94 -13.21
C LYS A 4 -12.77 34.57 -12.78
N GLY A 5 -14.07 34.30 -12.95
CA GLY A 5 -14.68 33.02 -12.58
C GLY A 5 -14.31 31.87 -13.53
N VAL A 6 -14.14 32.17 -14.81
CA VAL A 6 -13.73 31.15 -15.82
C VAL A 6 -12.25 30.80 -15.62
N ALA A 7 -11.38 31.77 -15.36
CA ALA A 7 -9.95 31.52 -15.11
C ALA A 7 -9.69 30.74 -13.80
N MET A 8 -10.54 30.88 -12.76
CA MET A 8 -10.46 30.08 -11.55
C MET A 8 -10.95 28.64 -11.79
N ALA A 9 -12.00 28.44 -12.59
CA ALA A 9 -12.50 27.12 -12.95
C ALA A 9 -11.48 26.35 -13.81
N ASP A 10 -10.81 27.00 -14.74
CA ASP A 10 -9.78 26.38 -15.59
C ASP A 10 -8.52 26.01 -14.79
N ASN A 11 -8.18 26.74 -13.71
CA ASN A 11 -7.04 26.42 -12.84
C ASN A 11 -7.28 25.19 -11.91
N VAL A 12 -8.54 24.83 -11.66
CA VAL A 12 -8.89 23.65 -10.84
C VAL A 12 -8.85 22.38 -11.69
N ILE A 13 -8.98 22.48 -13.03
CA ILE A 13 -9.10 21.32 -13.94
C ILE A 13 -7.76 20.79 -14.45
N SER A 14 -6.62 21.46 -14.23
CA SER A 14 -5.36 21.16 -14.91
C SER A 14 -4.18 20.74 -14.02
N ARG A 15 -4.37 20.41 -12.76
CA ARG A 15 -3.27 19.82 -11.98
C ARG A 15 -3.22 18.32 -12.24
N GLU A 16 -2.27 17.90 -13.09
CA GLU A 16 -1.96 16.46 -13.21
C GLU A 16 -1.62 15.89 -11.82
N PRO A 17 -2.20 14.73 -11.46
CA PRO A 17 -1.97 14.15 -10.15
C PRO A 17 -0.49 13.84 -9.95
N LYS A 18 0.07 14.26 -8.85
CA LYS A 18 1.46 14.02 -8.50
C LYS A 18 1.64 12.58 -8.04
N TYR A 19 2.39 11.81 -8.80
CA TYR A 19 2.61 10.38 -8.51
C TYR A 19 3.67 10.17 -7.44
N VAL A 20 3.43 9.23 -6.51
CA VAL A 20 4.35 8.90 -5.43
C VAL A 20 5.46 7.98 -5.96
N GLY A 21 6.70 8.44 -5.88
CA GLY A 21 7.87 7.74 -6.36
C GLY A 21 8.31 6.55 -5.50
N PHE A 22 9.35 5.83 -5.98
CA PHE A 22 9.88 4.62 -5.36
C PHE A 22 10.32 4.83 -3.90
N TRP A 23 11.16 5.84 -3.64
CA TRP A 23 11.74 6.07 -2.31
C TRP A 23 10.70 6.38 -1.23
N MET A 24 9.70 7.19 -1.55
CA MET A 24 8.61 7.48 -0.63
C MET A 24 7.78 6.24 -0.31
N ARG A 25 7.52 5.38 -1.30
CA ARG A 25 6.82 4.12 -1.08
C ARG A 25 7.65 3.12 -0.28
N LEU A 26 8.96 3.09 -0.48
CA LEU A 26 9.89 2.27 0.29
C LEU A 26 9.90 2.72 1.76
N PHE A 27 9.96 4.03 2.01
CA PHE A 27 9.87 4.59 3.35
C PHE A 27 8.55 4.22 4.03
N ALA A 28 7.42 4.40 3.35
CA ALA A 28 6.10 3.99 3.85
C ALA A 28 6.05 2.48 4.17
N PHE A 29 6.66 1.64 3.33
CA PHE A 29 6.73 0.20 3.57
C PHE A 29 7.52 -0.13 4.85
N PHE A 30 8.63 0.53 5.13
CA PHE A 30 9.39 0.32 6.38
C PHE A 30 8.56 0.71 7.61
N ILE A 31 7.82 1.81 7.55
CA ILE A 31 6.94 2.22 8.65
C ILE A 31 5.83 1.19 8.86
N ASP A 32 5.15 0.77 7.79
CA ASP A 32 4.11 -0.26 7.86
C ASP A 32 4.65 -1.57 8.43
N SER A 33 5.83 -2.00 7.97
CA SER A 33 6.49 -3.21 8.44
C SER A 33 6.86 -3.14 9.92
N LEU A 34 7.36 -2.00 10.38
CA LEU A 34 7.71 -1.78 11.79
C LEU A 34 6.45 -1.86 12.68
N ILE A 35 5.39 -1.15 12.30
CA ILE A 35 4.12 -1.16 13.04
C ILE A 35 3.55 -2.58 13.13
N LEU A 36 3.47 -3.29 12.00
CA LEU A 36 2.96 -4.66 11.95
C LEU A 36 3.83 -5.61 12.79
N THR A 37 5.15 -5.54 12.66
CA THR A 37 6.07 -6.40 13.42
C THR A 37 5.89 -6.22 14.92
N VAL A 38 5.81 -4.99 15.40
CA VAL A 38 5.61 -4.71 16.83
C VAL A 38 4.26 -5.26 17.30
N ILE A 39 3.18 -4.99 16.57
CA ILE A 39 1.83 -5.45 16.94
C ILE A 39 1.78 -6.99 16.97
N ILE A 40 2.27 -7.65 15.92
CA ILE A 40 2.25 -9.11 15.82
C ILE A 40 3.14 -9.74 16.92
N ALA A 41 4.32 -9.19 17.17
CA ALA A 41 5.20 -9.68 18.22
C ALA A 41 4.53 -9.62 19.60
N LEU A 42 3.87 -8.49 19.91
CA LEU A 42 3.15 -8.34 21.18
C LEU A 42 2.00 -9.35 21.31
N ILE A 43 1.25 -9.60 20.24
CA ILE A 43 0.16 -10.58 20.21
C ILE A 43 0.71 -12.00 20.43
N LEU A 44 1.77 -12.38 19.72
CA LEU A 44 2.35 -13.70 19.82
C LEU A 44 2.98 -13.96 21.19
N ILE A 45 3.65 -12.94 21.78
CA ILE A 45 4.17 -13.03 23.15
C ILE A 45 3.02 -13.13 24.15
N ALA A 46 1.90 -12.44 23.95
CA ALA A 46 0.74 -12.52 24.82
C ALA A 46 0.07 -13.91 24.79
N ILE A 47 0.04 -14.56 23.63
CA ILE A 47 -0.59 -15.89 23.45
C ILE A 47 0.34 -17.02 23.91
N PHE A 48 1.61 -17.01 23.50
CA PHE A 48 2.57 -18.12 23.68
C PHE A 48 3.61 -17.86 24.78
N GLY A 49 3.65 -16.64 25.34
CA GLY A 49 4.65 -16.25 26.30
C GLY A 49 6.05 -16.10 25.68
N ARG A 50 7.06 -16.04 26.54
CA ARG A 50 8.48 -15.87 26.14
C ARG A 50 9.04 -17.07 25.35
N ASN A 51 8.37 -18.21 25.41
CA ASN A 51 8.80 -19.45 24.75
C ASN A 51 8.37 -19.51 23.27
N TYR A 52 7.71 -18.47 22.73
CA TYR A 52 7.21 -18.46 21.35
C TYR A 52 8.25 -18.92 20.32
N ILE A 53 9.47 -18.34 20.38
CA ILE A 53 10.54 -18.68 19.43
C ILE A 53 10.88 -20.16 19.48
N GLN A 54 10.98 -20.72 20.69
CA GLN A 54 11.33 -22.14 20.90
C GLN A 54 10.21 -23.07 20.40
N LEU A 55 8.95 -22.69 20.62
CA LEU A 55 7.77 -23.41 20.12
C LEU A 55 7.66 -23.33 18.59
N SER A 56 7.97 -22.16 18.01
CA SER A 56 7.96 -21.94 16.56
C SER A 56 9.02 -22.80 15.86
N MET A 57 10.25 -22.87 16.43
CA MET A 57 11.30 -23.76 15.91
C MET A 57 10.91 -25.24 15.95
N GLN A 58 10.02 -25.64 16.86
CA GLN A 58 9.47 -27.00 16.96
C GLN A 58 8.24 -27.23 16.06
N GLY A 59 7.82 -26.24 15.28
CA GLY A 59 6.63 -26.28 14.42
C GLY A 59 5.30 -26.27 15.20
N LYS A 60 5.32 -26.05 16.51
CA LYS A 60 4.10 -26.08 17.36
C LYS A 60 3.21 -24.85 17.20
N THR A 61 3.71 -23.79 16.55
CA THR A 61 2.99 -22.53 16.34
C THR A 61 2.65 -22.28 14.88
N LEU A 62 2.83 -23.27 13.98
CA LEU A 62 2.67 -23.11 12.53
C LEU A 62 1.34 -22.48 12.14
N TRP A 63 0.23 -22.88 12.77
CA TRP A 63 -1.09 -22.28 12.51
C TRP A 63 -1.14 -20.79 12.89
N ALA A 64 -0.50 -20.43 14.01
CA ALA A 64 -0.42 -19.03 14.46
C ALA A 64 0.52 -18.22 13.57
N ASP A 65 1.63 -18.79 13.15
CA ASP A 65 2.57 -18.14 12.23
C ASP A 65 1.87 -17.81 10.91
N ILE A 66 1.12 -18.74 10.32
CA ILE A 66 0.33 -18.51 9.11
C ILE A 66 -0.74 -17.45 9.35
N LEU A 67 -1.51 -17.56 10.44
CA LEU A 67 -2.60 -16.65 10.74
C LEU A 67 -2.10 -15.21 10.96
N PHE A 68 -1.12 -15.03 11.83
CA PHE A 68 -0.67 -13.70 12.27
C PHE A 68 0.38 -13.07 11.35
N GLN A 69 1.20 -13.85 10.65
CA GLN A 69 2.25 -13.33 9.79
C GLN A 69 1.87 -13.27 8.30
N VAL A 70 0.82 -13.99 7.88
CA VAL A 70 0.38 -14.01 6.48
C VAL A 70 -1.05 -13.50 6.33
N VAL A 71 -2.02 -14.15 6.99
CA VAL A 71 -3.45 -13.87 6.76
C VAL A 71 -3.85 -12.51 7.33
N LEU A 72 -3.50 -12.23 8.56
CA LEU A 72 -3.88 -10.98 9.24
C LEU A 72 -3.30 -9.73 8.56
N PRO A 73 -2.00 -9.68 8.20
CA PRO A 73 -1.44 -8.55 7.44
C PRO A 73 -2.07 -8.36 6.06
N ALA A 74 -2.40 -9.47 5.38
CA ALA A 74 -3.08 -9.42 4.08
C ALA A 74 -4.46 -8.77 4.19
N LEU A 75 -5.27 -9.25 5.15
CA LEU A 75 -6.60 -8.69 5.42
C LEU A 75 -6.51 -7.23 5.85
N ALA A 76 -5.59 -6.90 6.77
CA ALA A 76 -5.38 -5.54 7.23
C ALA A 76 -5.02 -4.61 6.06
N ALA A 77 -4.08 -4.99 5.19
CA ALA A 77 -3.70 -4.19 4.05
C ALA A 77 -4.89 -3.93 3.10
N ILE A 78 -5.66 -4.97 2.75
CA ILE A 78 -6.82 -4.86 1.86
C ILE A 78 -7.91 -3.97 2.47
N LEU A 79 -8.19 -4.13 3.77
CA LEU A 79 -9.15 -3.30 4.49
C LEU A 79 -8.72 -1.84 4.56
N PHE A 80 -7.46 -1.56 4.89
CA PHE A 80 -6.91 -0.20 4.88
C PHE A 80 -7.00 0.43 3.48
N TRP A 81 -6.66 -0.29 2.44
CA TRP A 81 -6.79 0.20 1.07
C TRP A 81 -8.25 0.47 0.69
N ARG A 82 -9.17 -0.39 1.15
CA ARG A 82 -10.61 -0.25 0.83
C ARG A 82 -11.25 0.95 1.52
N TYR A 83 -10.96 1.15 2.81
CA TYR A 83 -11.62 2.17 3.62
C TYR A 83 -10.88 3.50 3.71
N ARG A 84 -9.55 3.47 3.67
CA ARG A 84 -8.70 4.66 3.79
C ARG A 84 -7.94 4.99 2.51
N GLY A 85 -7.94 4.11 1.52
CA GLY A 85 -7.15 4.27 0.30
C GLY A 85 -5.64 4.11 0.49
N ALA A 86 -5.17 3.88 1.73
CA ALA A 86 -3.75 3.79 2.06
C ALA A 86 -3.53 2.97 3.33
N THR A 87 -2.35 2.37 3.49
CA THR A 87 -1.86 1.82 4.77
C THR A 87 -1.35 2.96 5.67
N PRO A 88 -1.19 2.73 7.00
CA PRO A 88 -0.71 3.77 7.92
C PRO A 88 0.57 4.48 7.46
N GLY A 89 1.59 3.73 7.01
CA GLY A 89 2.82 4.31 6.49
C GLY A 89 2.62 5.15 5.23
N LYS A 90 1.69 4.76 4.34
CA LYS A 90 1.33 5.56 3.16
C LYS A 90 0.55 6.82 3.54
N MET A 91 -0.29 6.76 4.58
CA MET A 91 -1.00 7.95 5.07
C MET A 91 -0.04 9.01 5.63
N LEU A 92 1.05 8.58 6.28
CA LEU A 92 2.08 9.50 6.80
C LEU A 92 2.83 10.28 5.70
N ILE A 93 2.84 9.77 4.49
CA ILE A 93 3.45 10.43 3.32
C ILE A 93 2.38 11.00 2.37
N SER A 94 1.16 11.20 2.86
CA SER A 94 0.01 11.69 2.09
C SER A 94 -0.25 10.93 0.79
N ALA A 95 0.08 9.63 0.75
CA ALA A 95 -0.07 8.80 -0.43
C ALA A 95 -1.39 8.03 -0.39
N ARG A 96 -2.13 8.04 -1.51
CA ARG A 96 -3.39 7.31 -1.68
C ARG A 96 -3.34 6.43 -2.93
N ILE A 97 -3.89 5.21 -2.80
CA ILE A 97 -4.10 4.28 -3.91
C ILE A 97 -5.43 4.63 -4.56
N VAL A 98 -5.40 4.90 -5.86
CA VAL A 98 -6.58 5.24 -6.66
C VAL A 98 -6.65 4.37 -7.92
N ASP A 99 -7.81 4.32 -8.54
CA ASP A 99 -8.01 3.69 -9.84
C ASP A 99 -7.22 4.46 -10.91
N ALA A 100 -6.48 3.75 -11.76
CA ALA A 100 -5.59 4.38 -12.74
C ALA A 100 -6.31 5.11 -13.88
N ARG A 101 -7.63 4.90 -14.05
CA ARG A 101 -8.43 5.53 -15.11
C ARG A 101 -9.30 6.66 -14.56
N THR A 102 -9.98 6.40 -13.43
CA THR A 102 -10.96 7.33 -12.87
C THR A 102 -10.40 8.24 -11.78
N PHE A 103 -9.21 7.92 -11.24
CA PHE A 103 -8.61 8.54 -10.05
C PHE A 103 -9.49 8.47 -8.79
N GLY A 104 -10.59 7.75 -8.86
CA GLY A 104 -11.47 7.47 -7.74
C GLY A 104 -11.03 6.24 -6.93
N PRO A 105 -11.82 5.85 -5.91
CA PRO A 105 -11.56 4.67 -5.11
C PRO A 105 -11.53 3.39 -5.97
N PRO A 106 -10.49 2.54 -5.87
CA PRO A 106 -10.45 1.28 -6.62
C PRO A 106 -11.52 0.31 -6.13
N SER A 107 -12.02 -0.55 -7.01
CA SER A 107 -12.90 -1.64 -6.60
C SER A 107 -12.16 -2.65 -5.71
N THR A 108 -12.91 -3.35 -4.84
CA THR A 108 -12.34 -4.39 -3.96
C THR A 108 -11.59 -5.47 -4.75
N GLY A 109 -12.12 -5.86 -5.92
CA GLY A 109 -11.45 -6.82 -6.81
C GLY A 109 -10.07 -6.35 -7.28
N LYS A 110 -9.92 -5.06 -7.62
CA LYS A 110 -8.62 -4.48 -7.97
C LYS A 110 -7.65 -4.48 -6.80
N LEU A 111 -8.13 -4.22 -5.57
CA LEU A 111 -7.29 -4.23 -4.37
C LEU A 111 -6.81 -5.63 -4.01
N VAL A 112 -7.70 -6.63 -4.10
CA VAL A 112 -7.33 -8.04 -3.92
C VAL A 112 -6.35 -8.48 -5.00
N GLY A 113 -6.65 -8.19 -6.27
CA GLY A 113 -5.75 -8.46 -7.40
C GLY A 113 -4.39 -7.81 -7.22
N ARG A 114 -4.33 -6.57 -6.71
CA ARG A 114 -3.09 -5.85 -6.37
C ARG A 114 -2.26 -6.60 -5.33
N TYR A 115 -2.92 -7.14 -4.29
CA TYR A 115 -2.22 -7.90 -3.25
C TYR A 115 -1.53 -9.14 -3.82
N PHE A 116 -2.25 -9.94 -4.62
CA PHE A 116 -1.64 -11.09 -5.29
C PHE A 116 -0.60 -10.71 -6.35
N ALA A 117 -0.78 -9.58 -7.03
CA ALA A 117 0.17 -9.06 -8.00
C ALA A 117 1.51 -8.62 -7.38
N TYR A 118 1.59 -8.45 -6.06
CA TYR A 118 2.89 -8.29 -5.38
C TYR A 118 3.81 -9.49 -5.62
N LEU A 119 3.28 -10.70 -5.73
CA LEU A 119 4.07 -11.89 -6.07
C LEU A 119 4.79 -11.70 -7.42
N ALA A 120 4.09 -11.17 -8.44
CA ALA A 120 4.70 -10.86 -9.72
C ALA A 120 5.80 -9.79 -9.65
N SER A 121 5.76 -8.92 -8.64
CA SER A 121 6.81 -7.91 -8.40
C SER A 121 7.98 -8.44 -7.58
N ILE A 122 7.76 -9.46 -6.74
CA ILE A 122 8.76 -10.07 -5.84
C ILE A 122 9.56 -11.16 -6.56
N ILE A 123 8.87 -12.09 -7.25
CA ILE A 123 9.48 -13.29 -7.87
C ILE A 123 10.70 -12.94 -8.73
N PRO A 124 10.66 -11.93 -9.62
CA PRO A 124 11.84 -11.55 -10.40
C PRO A 124 12.77 -10.59 -9.62
N LEU A 125 13.21 -11.00 -8.42
CA LEU A 125 14.16 -10.25 -7.59
C LEU A 125 13.75 -8.78 -7.33
N PHE A 126 12.46 -8.56 -7.02
CA PHE A 126 11.88 -7.24 -6.76
C PHE A 126 11.90 -6.25 -7.93
N LEU A 127 12.20 -6.69 -9.16
CA LEU A 127 12.24 -5.83 -10.35
C LEU A 127 10.92 -5.10 -10.57
N GLY A 128 9.78 -5.71 -10.24
CA GLY A 128 8.48 -5.06 -10.35
C GLY A 128 8.30 -3.85 -9.43
N PHE A 129 9.00 -3.81 -8.29
CA PHE A 129 9.04 -2.64 -7.41
C PHE A 129 10.05 -1.60 -7.90
N LEU A 130 11.23 -2.02 -8.33
CA LEU A 130 12.25 -1.12 -8.90
C LEU A 130 11.72 -0.39 -10.14
N TRP A 131 10.81 -1.02 -10.90
CA TRP A 131 10.16 -0.41 -12.06
C TRP A 131 9.47 0.92 -11.75
N ILE A 132 9.00 1.13 -10.52
CA ILE A 132 8.39 2.39 -10.06
C ILE A 132 9.32 3.59 -10.30
N ALA A 133 10.64 3.41 -10.13
CA ALA A 133 11.61 4.49 -10.30
C ALA A 133 11.65 5.02 -11.74
N PHE A 134 11.44 4.13 -12.72
CA PHE A 134 11.57 4.41 -14.15
C PHE A 134 10.23 4.72 -14.83
N ASP A 135 9.12 4.26 -14.28
CA ASP A 135 7.80 4.43 -14.88
C ASP A 135 7.31 5.88 -14.83
N LYS A 136 6.72 6.38 -15.91
CA LYS A 136 6.20 7.76 -16.01
C LYS A 136 5.10 8.05 -14.97
N ARG A 137 4.22 7.09 -14.70
CA ARG A 137 3.14 7.20 -13.70
C ARG A 137 3.56 6.62 -12.34
N LYS A 138 4.84 6.31 -12.15
CA LYS A 138 5.39 5.70 -10.94
C LYS A 138 4.62 4.45 -10.50
N GLN A 139 4.24 3.61 -11.47
CA GLN A 139 3.54 2.35 -11.24
C GLN A 139 4.52 1.19 -11.20
N GLY A 140 4.43 0.36 -10.15
CA GLY A 140 5.05 -0.97 -10.15
C GLY A 140 4.25 -1.97 -10.99
N TRP A 141 4.76 -3.17 -11.17
CA TRP A 141 4.04 -4.20 -11.91
C TRP A 141 2.72 -4.58 -11.24
N HIS A 142 2.70 -4.66 -9.90
CA HIS A 142 1.47 -4.88 -9.13
C HIS A 142 0.44 -3.76 -9.33
N ASP A 143 0.87 -2.50 -9.49
CA ASP A 143 -0.01 -1.38 -9.80
C ASP A 143 -0.63 -1.52 -11.20
N LYS A 144 0.21 -1.86 -12.20
CA LYS A 144 -0.23 -2.02 -13.60
C LYS A 144 -1.19 -3.18 -13.77
N LEU A 145 -0.87 -4.33 -13.16
CA LEU A 145 -1.73 -5.52 -13.21
C LEU A 145 -3.09 -5.28 -12.55
N ALA A 146 -3.12 -4.53 -11.44
CA ALA A 146 -4.36 -4.20 -10.76
C ALA A 146 -5.12 -2.99 -11.36
N GLY A 147 -4.51 -2.25 -12.29
CA GLY A 147 -5.08 -1.02 -12.83
C GLY A 147 -5.23 0.08 -11.79
N THR A 148 -4.25 0.21 -10.89
CA THR A 148 -4.19 1.21 -9.84
C THR A 148 -3.00 2.14 -10.00
N VAL A 149 -2.99 3.26 -9.30
CA VAL A 149 -1.87 4.20 -9.22
C VAL A 149 -1.82 4.80 -7.81
N VAL A 150 -0.67 5.27 -7.39
CA VAL A 150 -0.52 5.94 -6.08
C VAL A 150 -0.20 7.41 -6.30
N ILE A 151 -1.06 8.28 -5.79
CA ILE A 151 -0.95 9.74 -5.90
C ILE A 151 -0.65 10.36 -4.54
N ASN A 152 -0.07 11.54 -4.55
CA ASN A 152 0.04 12.40 -3.37
C ASN A 152 -1.24 13.23 -3.26
N VAL A 153 -1.83 13.31 -2.05
CA VAL A 153 -3.07 14.05 -1.77
C VAL A 153 -2.84 15.38 -1.04
N GLU A 154 -1.60 15.76 -0.75
CA GLU A 154 -1.28 17.06 -0.13
C GLU A 154 -1.61 18.27 -1.02
N ASP A 155 -1.74 18.05 -2.32
CA ASP A 155 -2.00 19.15 -3.28
C ASP A 155 -3.51 19.29 -3.59
N GLU A 156 -4.41 18.59 -2.87
CA GLU A 156 -5.88 18.62 -3.09
C GLU A 156 -6.61 19.66 -2.20
N ASP A 157 -5.91 20.34 -1.25
CA ASP A 157 -6.47 21.37 -0.36
C ASP A 157 -6.23 22.81 -0.86
#